data_46709eb58e89d3948e032611824ff9d9
#
_entry.id   46709eb58e89d3948e032611824ff9d9
#
_cell.length_a   1.000
_cell.length_b   1.000
_cell.length_c   1.000
_cell.angle_alpha   90.00
_cell.angle_beta   90.00
_cell.angle_gamma   90.00
#
_symmetry.space_group_name_H-M   'P 1'
#
loop_
_entity.id
_entity.type
_entity.pdbx_description
1 polymer ?
#
loop_
_entity_poly.entity_id
_entity_poly.type
_entity_poly.pdbx_seq_one_letter_code
_entity_poly.pdbx_strand_id
1 'polypeptide(L)'
;MSDSLWNGRRFHTLNVLDDYNRQALRIEIDTSLSAYSVVRALNELIEIHGKPKRLRVDNGPEFISKLLDDWAAHDGIDLRFIRPGKPTQNAYIERFNRTYRTEVLDCYVFETLNEVRRITEEWRYRHNHERPHESLGKL
;
A
#
# COMPACT_ATOMS: atom_id res chain seq x y z
N MET A 1 -5.34 5.12 3.20
CA MET A 1 -6.71 4.74 3.62
C MET A 1 -6.78 4.67 5.14
N SER A 2 -7.95 4.73 5.70
CA SER A 2 -8.13 4.62 7.14
C SER A 2 -9.39 3.85 7.48
N ASP A 3 -9.41 3.27 8.68
CA ASP A 3 -10.56 2.57 9.22
C ASP A 3 -10.43 2.55 10.75
N SER A 4 -11.32 1.84 11.43
CA SER A 4 -11.35 1.82 12.88
C SER A 4 -11.44 0.41 13.42
N LEU A 5 -10.83 0.20 14.60
CA LEU A 5 -11.02 -1.02 15.38
C LEU A 5 -12.41 -0.99 16.03
N TRP A 6 -12.82 -2.12 16.61
CA TRP A 6 -14.14 -2.27 17.24
C TRP A 6 -14.41 -1.22 18.32
N ASN A 7 -13.35 -0.76 18.99
CA ASN A 7 -13.48 0.25 20.06
C ASN A 7 -13.43 1.68 19.56
N GLY A 8 -13.43 1.88 18.23
CA GLY A 8 -13.38 3.21 17.62
C GLY A 8 -11.99 3.76 17.41
N ARG A 9 -10.95 3.07 17.86
CA ARG A 9 -9.57 3.52 17.65
C ARG A 9 -9.22 3.45 16.17
N ARG A 10 -8.78 4.56 15.60
CA ARG A 10 -8.51 4.65 14.18
C ARG A 10 -7.13 4.11 13.84
N PHE A 11 -7.02 3.57 12.64
CA PHE A 11 -5.72 3.19 12.08
C PHE A 11 -5.67 3.62 10.61
N HIS A 12 -4.45 3.67 10.09
CA HIS A 12 -4.18 4.08 8.71
C HIS A 12 -3.46 2.97 7.97
N THR A 13 -3.70 2.89 6.67
CA THR A 13 -3.00 1.96 5.80
C THR A 13 -2.30 2.74 4.71
N LEU A 14 -1.07 2.32 4.39
CA LEU A 14 -0.31 2.86 3.28
C LEU A 14 -0.03 1.72 2.30
N ASN A 15 -0.59 1.83 1.11
CA ASN A 15 -0.44 0.80 0.07
C ASN A 15 0.76 1.13 -0.81
N VAL A 16 1.67 0.16 -0.95
CA VAL A 16 2.86 0.30 -1.80
C VAL A 16 2.77 -0.73 -2.91
N LEU A 17 2.70 -0.26 -4.13
CA LEU A 17 2.46 -1.10 -5.31
C LEU A 17 3.62 -0.98 -6.28
N ASP A 18 3.97 -2.12 -6.90
CA ASP A 18 4.93 -2.13 -8.00
C ASP A 18 4.17 -1.74 -9.27
N ASP A 19 4.58 -0.61 -9.86
CA ASP A 19 3.88 -0.08 -11.02
C ASP A 19 4.10 -0.92 -12.28
N TYR A 20 5.12 -1.76 -12.28
CA TYR A 20 5.49 -2.58 -13.44
C TYR A 20 4.66 -3.85 -13.52
N ASN A 21 4.63 -4.63 -12.46
CA ASN A 21 3.89 -5.90 -12.43
C ASN A 21 2.58 -5.81 -11.67
N ARG A 22 2.26 -4.64 -11.13
CA ARG A 22 1.02 -4.34 -10.41
C ARG A 22 0.78 -5.18 -9.18
N GLN A 23 1.86 -5.68 -8.59
CA GLN A 23 1.75 -6.41 -7.34
C GLN A 23 1.73 -5.46 -6.15
N ALA A 24 0.97 -5.83 -5.14
CA ALA A 24 0.98 -5.12 -3.87
C ALA A 24 2.19 -5.60 -3.07
N LEU A 25 3.21 -4.76 -2.98
CA LEU A 25 4.45 -5.13 -2.32
C LEU A 25 4.34 -5.05 -0.81
N ARG A 26 3.57 -4.08 -0.32
CA ARG A 26 3.39 -3.91 1.12
C ARG A 26 2.14 -3.09 1.40
N ILE A 27 1.47 -3.41 2.50
CA ILE A 27 0.41 -2.58 3.05
C ILE A 27 0.82 -2.32 4.49
N GLU A 28 1.32 -1.11 4.76
CA GLU A 28 1.78 -0.71 6.08
C GLU A 28 0.58 -0.22 6.89
N ILE A 29 0.43 -0.74 8.11
CA ILE A 29 -0.73 -0.46 8.95
C ILE A 29 -0.25 0.02 10.32
N ASP A 30 -0.73 1.19 10.75
CA ASP A 30 -0.43 1.71 12.08
C ASP A 30 -1.49 2.73 12.49
N THR A 31 -1.56 2.99 13.78
CA THR A 31 -2.42 4.06 14.31
C THR A 31 -1.90 5.42 13.89
N SER A 32 -0.59 5.54 13.67
CA SER A 32 0.02 6.75 13.17
C SER A 32 1.16 6.34 12.23
N LEU A 33 1.05 6.74 10.96
CA LEU A 33 2.09 6.47 9.97
C LEU A 33 3.15 7.54 10.08
N SER A 34 4.20 7.25 10.84
CA SER A 34 5.33 8.18 10.94
C SER A 34 6.23 8.04 9.71
N ALA A 35 6.93 9.13 9.37
CA ALA A 35 7.87 9.12 8.27
C ALA A 35 8.96 8.07 8.49
N TYR A 36 9.42 7.93 9.73
CA TYR A 36 10.45 6.94 10.06
C TYR A 36 9.97 5.51 9.79
N SER A 37 8.76 5.16 10.24
CA SER A 37 8.26 3.81 10.05
C SER A 37 7.99 3.50 8.59
N VAL A 38 7.56 4.48 7.82
CA VAL A 38 7.33 4.31 6.38
C VAL A 38 8.65 4.05 5.66
N VAL A 39 9.68 4.86 5.93
CA VAL A 39 10.99 4.66 5.32
C VAL A 39 11.58 3.30 5.69
N ARG A 40 11.44 2.91 6.96
CA ARG A 40 11.90 1.60 7.41
C ARG A 40 11.21 0.47 6.63
N ALA A 41 9.90 0.58 6.46
CA ALA A 41 9.15 -0.42 5.72
C ALA A 41 9.63 -0.51 4.26
N LEU A 42 9.88 0.64 3.63
CA LEU A 42 10.37 0.66 2.26
C LEU A 42 11.78 0.09 2.13
N ASN A 43 12.64 0.35 3.11
CA ASN A 43 13.98 -0.24 3.11
C ASN A 43 13.94 -1.75 3.27
N GLU A 44 13.06 -2.26 4.13
CA GLU A 44 12.87 -3.70 4.28
C GLU A 44 12.38 -4.32 2.98
N LEU A 45 11.47 -3.62 2.30
CA LEU A 45 10.93 -4.08 1.04
C LEU A 45 12.00 -4.20 -0.03
N ILE A 46 12.91 -3.24 -0.10
CA ILE A 46 14.05 -3.28 -1.05
C ILE A 46 14.97 -4.45 -0.73
N GLU A 47 15.21 -4.74 0.54
CA GLU A 47 16.04 -5.87 0.92
C GLU A 47 15.45 -7.20 0.45
N ILE A 48 14.14 -7.33 0.50
CA ILE A 48 13.45 -8.57 0.13
C ILE A 48 13.29 -8.71 -1.37
N HIS A 49 12.87 -7.64 -2.04
CA HIS A 49 12.47 -7.67 -3.45
C HIS A 49 13.46 -7.02 -4.41
N GLY A 50 14.50 -6.38 -3.90
CA GLY A 50 15.38 -5.57 -4.71
C GLY A 50 14.78 -4.22 -5.01
N LYS A 51 15.51 -3.36 -5.71
CA LYS A 51 15.03 -2.01 -6.04
C LYS A 51 14.03 -2.07 -7.19
N PRO A 52 12.78 -1.69 -6.95
CA PRO A 52 11.80 -1.61 -8.04
C PRO A 52 12.11 -0.41 -8.93
N LYS A 53 11.70 -0.49 -10.19
CA LYS A 53 11.88 0.63 -11.10
C LYS A 53 10.96 1.78 -10.76
N ARG A 54 9.72 1.48 -10.45
CA ARG A 54 8.72 2.47 -10.11
C ARG A 54 7.79 1.93 -9.03
N LEU A 55 7.62 2.74 -8.00
CA LEU A 55 6.66 2.46 -6.93
C LEU A 55 5.50 3.44 -6.98
N ARG A 56 4.31 2.93 -6.72
CA ARG A 56 3.13 3.74 -6.48
C ARG A 56 2.78 3.67 -5.01
N VAL A 57 2.56 4.83 -4.39
CA VAL A 57 2.27 4.93 -2.97
C VAL A 57 1.08 5.87 -2.78
N ASP A 58 0.20 5.53 -1.84
CA ASP A 58 -0.89 6.42 -1.48
C ASP A 58 -0.35 7.77 -1.04
N ASN A 59 -1.11 8.83 -1.36
CA ASN A 59 -0.74 10.18 -0.95
C ASN A 59 -0.96 10.32 0.56
N GLY A 60 0.12 10.49 1.30
CA GLY A 60 0.09 10.71 2.74
C GLY A 60 0.16 12.18 3.10
N PRO A 61 0.33 12.50 4.38
CA PRO A 61 0.58 13.87 4.81
C PRO A 61 1.79 14.46 4.08
N GLU A 62 1.78 15.77 3.92
CA GLU A 62 2.80 16.47 3.13
C GLU A 62 4.22 16.20 3.60
N PHE A 63 4.44 16.13 4.91
CA PHE A 63 5.78 15.89 5.44
C PHE A 63 6.27 14.47 5.13
N ILE A 64 5.37 13.50 5.06
CA ILE A 64 5.72 12.14 4.67
C ILE A 64 6.07 12.11 3.19
N SER A 65 5.30 12.82 2.36
CA SER A 65 5.54 12.86 0.92
C SER A 65 6.93 13.44 0.62
N LYS A 66 7.31 14.50 1.31
CA LYS A 66 8.63 15.09 1.10
C LYS A 66 9.75 14.14 1.50
N LEU A 67 9.61 13.47 2.62
CA LEU A 67 10.61 12.51 3.07
C LEU A 67 10.75 11.36 2.10
N LEU A 68 9.63 10.87 1.58
CA LEU A 68 9.64 9.78 0.61
C LEU A 68 10.27 10.21 -0.71
N ASP A 69 10.03 11.45 -1.14
CA ASP A 69 10.69 11.98 -2.34
C ASP A 69 12.20 12.01 -2.16
N ASP A 70 12.68 12.47 -1.01
CA ASP A 70 14.11 12.52 -0.72
C ASP A 70 14.71 11.11 -0.66
N TRP A 71 13.99 10.20 -0.03
CA TRP A 71 14.42 8.79 0.06
C TRP A 71 14.52 8.17 -1.33
N ALA A 72 13.52 8.37 -2.17
CA ALA A 72 13.49 7.79 -3.51
C ALA A 72 14.60 8.37 -4.38
N ALA A 73 14.85 9.67 -4.28
CA ALA A 73 15.91 10.31 -5.03
C ALA A 73 17.28 9.75 -4.64
N HIS A 74 17.50 9.53 -3.34
CA HIS A 74 18.75 8.97 -2.84
C HIS A 74 18.97 7.55 -3.36
N ASP A 75 17.92 6.75 -3.42
CA ASP A 75 18.02 5.36 -3.84
C ASP A 75 17.81 5.15 -5.34
N GLY A 76 17.56 6.21 -6.10
CA GLY A 76 17.36 6.11 -7.53
C GLY A 76 16.06 5.42 -7.94
N ILE A 77 15.02 5.58 -7.15
CA ILE A 77 13.71 4.94 -7.40
C ILE A 77 12.73 5.98 -7.92
N ASP A 78 12.00 5.62 -8.98
CA ASP A 78 10.91 6.45 -9.50
C ASP A 78 9.69 6.25 -8.63
N LEU A 79 9.43 7.20 -7.75
CA LEU A 79 8.32 7.16 -6.82
C LEU A 79 7.17 8.02 -7.32
N ARG A 80 5.99 7.40 -7.43
CA ARG A 80 4.78 8.07 -7.87
C ARG A 80 3.73 8.02 -6.79
N PHE A 81 3.19 9.19 -6.44
CA PHE A 81 2.09 9.28 -5.49
C PHE A 81 0.75 9.17 -6.21
N ILE A 82 -0.20 8.52 -5.55
CA ILE A 82 -1.57 8.45 -6.02
C ILE A 82 -2.25 9.75 -5.62
N ARG A 83 -2.72 10.50 -6.60
CA ARG A 83 -3.38 11.78 -6.35
C ARG A 83 -4.88 11.64 -6.56
N PRO A 84 -5.69 12.01 -5.56
CA PRO A 84 -7.14 12.01 -5.71
C PRO A 84 -7.56 12.93 -6.86
N GLY A 85 -8.61 12.56 -7.56
CA GLY A 85 -9.17 13.39 -8.60
C GLY A 85 -8.53 13.25 -9.98
N LYS A 86 -7.64 12.28 -10.17
CA LYS A 86 -7.07 11.98 -11.50
C LYS A 86 -7.32 10.50 -11.84
N PRO A 87 -8.57 10.15 -12.11
CA PRO A 87 -8.96 8.74 -12.26
C PRO A 87 -8.28 8.01 -13.41
N THR A 88 -7.98 8.70 -14.50
CA THR A 88 -7.37 8.05 -15.66
C THR A 88 -5.96 7.52 -15.36
N GLN A 89 -5.22 8.20 -14.50
CA GLN A 89 -3.87 7.80 -14.16
C GLN A 89 -3.83 6.71 -13.08
N ASN A 90 -4.89 6.62 -12.27
CA ASN A 90 -4.90 5.80 -11.07
C ASN A 90 -5.97 4.72 -11.10
N ALA A 91 -6.48 4.38 -12.28
CA ALA A 91 -7.63 3.48 -12.39
C ALA A 91 -7.40 2.14 -11.71
N TYR A 92 -6.23 1.50 -11.92
CA TYR A 92 -6.00 0.20 -11.31
C TYR A 92 -5.75 0.31 -9.80
N ILE A 93 -5.20 1.43 -9.35
CA ILE A 93 -4.96 1.67 -7.92
C ILE A 93 -6.26 1.93 -7.20
N GLU A 94 -7.15 2.70 -7.82
CA GLU A 94 -8.49 2.90 -7.26
C GLU A 94 -9.23 1.57 -7.16
N ARG A 95 -9.07 0.71 -8.17
CA ARG A 95 -9.65 -0.62 -8.16
C ARG A 95 -9.02 -1.48 -7.07
N PHE A 96 -7.70 -1.42 -6.90
CA PHE A 96 -7.00 -2.13 -5.84
C PHE A 96 -7.50 -1.68 -4.47
N ASN A 97 -7.57 -0.38 -4.24
CA ASN A 97 -8.02 0.16 -2.97
C ASN A 97 -9.46 -0.24 -2.67
N ARG A 98 -10.32 -0.23 -3.68
CA ARG A 98 -11.71 -0.65 -3.53
C ARG A 98 -11.80 -2.13 -3.19
N THR A 99 -11.02 -2.94 -3.87
CA THR A 99 -10.99 -4.39 -3.63
C THR A 99 -10.49 -4.69 -2.21
N TYR A 100 -9.43 -4.04 -1.79
CA TYR A 100 -8.91 -4.20 -0.44
C TYR A 100 -9.96 -3.79 0.60
N ARG A 101 -10.61 -2.66 0.41
CA ARG A 101 -11.66 -2.22 1.33
C ARG A 101 -12.80 -3.22 1.38
N THR A 102 -13.28 -3.65 0.23
CA THR A 102 -14.43 -4.55 0.15
C THR A 102 -14.11 -5.93 0.71
N GLU A 103 -12.94 -6.46 0.41
CA GLU A 103 -12.58 -7.84 0.77
C GLU A 103 -11.92 -7.96 2.13
N VAL A 104 -11.38 -6.88 2.68
CA VAL A 104 -10.71 -6.91 3.97
C VAL A 104 -11.37 -5.97 4.96
N LEU A 105 -11.25 -4.67 4.73
CA LEU A 105 -11.63 -3.69 5.75
C LEU A 105 -13.10 -3.74 6.10
N ASP A 106 -13.96 -3.95 5.11
CA ASP A 106 -15.42 -4.00 5.33
C ASP A 106 -15.93 -5.37 5.72
N CYS A 107 -15.09 -6.41 5.67
CA CYS A 107 -15.52 -7.78 5.96
C CYS A 107 -15.40 -8.16 7.42
N TYR A 108 -14.64 -7.42 8.21
CA TYR A 108 -14.30 -7.81 9.57
C TYR A 108 -14.54 -6.67 10.55
N VAL A 109 -14.84 -7.05 11.80
CA VAL A 109 -14.77 -6.15 12.93
C VAL A 109 -13.48 -6.48 13.65
N PHE A 110 -12.46 -5.65 13.46
CA PHE A 110 -11.13 -5.92 13.98
C PHE A 110 -11.02 -5.54 15.45
N GLU A 111 -10.41 -6.40 16.24
CA GLU A 111 -10.19 -6.14 17.66
C GLU A 111 -8.83 -5.51 17.95
N THR A 112 -7.78 -5.91 17.19
CA THR A 112 -6.42 -5.43 17.39
C THR A 112 -5.77 -5.07 16.06
N LEU A 113 -4.72 -4.23 16.14
CA LEU A 113 -3.90 -3.94 14.95
C LEU A 113 -3.20 -5.18 14.42
N ASN A 114 -2.75 -6.07 15.30
CA ASN A 114 -2.09 -7.29 14.85
C ASN A 114 -3.04 -8.16 14.02
N GLU A 115 -4.31 -8.17 14.38
CA GLU A 115 -5.31 -8.88 13.59
C GLU A 115 -5.47 -8.26 12.20
N VAL A 116 -5.54 -6.92 12.13
CA VAL A 116 -5.60 -6.24 10.84
C VAL A 116 -4.39 -6.59 9.99
N ARG A 117 -3.21 -6.53 10.59
CA ARG A 117 -1.96 -6.80 9.87
C ARG A 117 -1.90 -8.25 9.36
N ARG A 118 -2.30 -9.20 10.17
CA ARG A 118 -2.29 -10.61 9.79
C ARG A 118 -3.25 -10.89 8.64
N ILE A 119 -4.47 -10.43 8.75
CA ILE A 119 -5.50 -10.67 7.74
C ILE A 119 -5.11 -9.95 6.44
N THR A 120 -4.61 -8.73 6.55
CA THR A 120 -4.17 -7.96 5.37
C THR A 120 -3.02 -8.65 4.66
N GLU A 121 -2.03 -9.16 5.40
CA GLU A 121 -0.88 -9.82 4.78
C GLU A 121 -1.28 -11.12 4.09
N GLU A 122 -2.16 -11.90 4.68
CA GLU A 122 -2.70 -13.10 4.04
C GLU A 122 -3.45 -12.74 2.76
N TRP A 123 -4.26 -11.70 2.81
CA TRP A 123 -5.00 -11.24 1.64
C TRP A 123 -4.06 -10.73 0.55
N ARG A 124 -3.04 -9.95 0.93
CA ARG A 124 -2.08 -9.41 -0.03
C ARG A 124 -1.37 -10.54 -0.78
N TYR A 125 -0.94 -11.55 -0.05
CA TYR A 125 -0.28 -12.71 -0.67
C TYR A 125 -1.21 -13.41 -1.66
N ARG A 126 -2.45 -13.68 -1.26
CA ARG A 126 -3.42 -14.33 -2.14
C ARG A 126 -3.73 -13.46 -3.36
N HIS A 127 -3.91 -12.16 -3.14
CA HIS A 127 -4.21 -11.23 -4.22
C HIS A 127 -3.13 -11.27 -5.29
N ASN A 128 -1.86 -11.29 -4.89
CA ASN A 128 -0.74 -11.30 -5.82
C ASN A 128 -0.59 -12.64 -6.55
N HIS A 129 -0.92 -13.76 -5.90
CA HIS A 129 -0.60 -15.09 -6.41
C HIS A 129 -1.80 -15.84 -6.99
N GLU A 130 -3.00 -15.59 -6.47
CA GLU A 130 -4.18 -16.33 -6.87
C GLU A 130 -5.10 -15.56 -7.82
N ARG A 131 -4.89 -14.27 -7.95
CA ARG A 131 -5.71 -13.40 -8.78
C ARG A 131 -4.84 -12.74 -9.84
N PRO A 132 -4.87 -13.23 -11.09
CA PRO A 132 -4.06 -12.63 -12.16
C PRO A 132 -4.47 -11.17 -12.38
N HIS A 133 -3.49 -10.31 -12.58
CA HIS A 133 -3.75 -8.92 -12.91
C HIS A 133 -4.12 -8.81 -14.39
N GLU A 134 -4.96 -7.83 -14.72
CA GLU A 134 -5.40 -7.62 -16.09
C GLU A 134 -4.25 -7.50 -17.06
N SER A 135 -3.17 -6.83 -16.66
CA SER A 135 -2.02 -6.64 -17.53
C SER A 135 -1.27 -7.94 -17.83
N LEU A 136 -1.48 -8.98 -17.02
CA LEU A 136 -0.82 -10.28 -17.16
C LEU A 136 -1.77 -11.40 -17.53
N GLY A 137 -3.01 -11.31 -17.10
CA GLY A 137 -3.97 -12.37 -17.23
C GLY A 137 -4.79 -12.35 -18.50
N LYS A 138 -4.68 -11.33 -19.29
CA LYS A 138 -5.39 -11.23 -20.55
C LYS A 138 -4.60 -11.93 -21.64
N LEU A 139 -4.99 -13.11 -21.90
CA LEU A 139 -4.35 -13.92 -22.93
C LEU A 139 -5.27 -14.15 -24.10
#